data_8ede1407b40e6d9eade13a7ee4118b91
#
_entry.id   8ede1407b40e6d9eade13a7ee4118b91
#
_cell.length_a   1.000
_cell.length_b   1.000
_cell.length_c   1.000
_cell.angle_alpha   90.00
_cell.angle_beta   90.00
_cell.angle_gamma   90.00
#
_symmetry.space_group_name_H-M   'P 1'
#
loop_
_entity.id
_entity.type
_entity.pdbx_description
1 polymer ?
#
loop_
_entity_poly.entity_id
_entity_poly.type
_entity_poly.pdbx_seq_one_letter_code
_entity_poly.pdbx_strand_id
1 'polypeptide(L)'
;DPYDEGRFGELTDVYKNDLHMSWVGMYGFNDTFGIVVRREVADRYGLRSYSDLARVSSQLSFGAEYDFFERADGYRAFCDAYGMSFANTIDLDIGLKYQALAEGQMDVMVVFTTDGQLSAADATILTDDRGFFPSYLCGNVVRDQVLEEHPELRAVLTKLNGTITDGDMAQMNYEVESEGRPPEDVAREYLQEKGLLS
;
A
#
# COMPACT_ATOMS: atom_id res chain seq x y z
N ASP A 1 11.68 11.40 5.54
CA ASP A 1 11.01 11.74 6.81
C ASP A 1 9.62 11.12 6.80
N PRO A 2 9.18 10.50 7.89
CA PRO A 2 7.86 9.90 7.94
C PRO A 2 6.79 10.98 7.70
N TYR A 3 5.79 10.63 6.93
CA TYR A 3 4.63 11.47 6.69
C TYR A 3 3.83 11.60 8.00
N ASP A 4 3.51 12.82 8.38
CA ASP A 4 2.46 13.11 9.33
C ASP A 4 1.45 14.10 8.71
N GLU A 5 0.23 14.17 9.26
CA GLU A 5 -0.82 15.06 8.75
C GLU A 5 -0.39 16.55 8.75
N GLY A 6 0.52 16.95 9.64
CA GLY A 6 1.08 18.30 9.68
C GLY A 6 1.92 18.62 8.45
N ARG A 7 2.62 17.66 7.89
CA ARG A 7 3.46 17.85 6.69
C ARG A 7 2.65 17.87 5.39
N PHE A 8 1.43 17.37 5.37
CA PHE A 8 0.56 17.48 4.19
C PHE A 8 0.26 18.96 3.85
N GLY A 9 0.11 19.80 4.85
CA GLY A 9 -0.03 21.24 4.64
C GLY A 9 1.19 21.86 3.94
N GLU A 10 2.39 21.55 4.45
CA GLU A 10 3.65 22.00 3.84
C GLU A 10 3.79 21.50 2.38
N LEU A 11 3.47 20.22 2.15
CA LEU A 11 3.51 19.64 0.81
C LEU A 11 2.54 20.33 -0.13
N THR A 12 1.32 20.60 0.33
CA THR A 12 0.29 21.31 -0.44
C THR A 12 0.78 22.72 -0.83
N ASP A 13 1.44 23.42 0.10
CA ASP A 13 2.00 24.76 -0.15
C ASP A 13 3.12 24.72 -1.19
N VAL A 14 4.03 23.73 -1.12
CA VAL A 14 5.09 23.54 -2.13
C VAL A 14 4.48 23.27 -3.51
N TYR A 15 3.54 22.34 -3.61
CA TYR A 15 2.86 22.06 -4.87
C TYR A 15 2.19 23.29 -5.45
N LYS A 16 1.52 24.08 -4.60
CA LYS A 16 0.82 25.31 -5.02
C LYS A 16 1.77 26.41 -5.46
N ASN A 17 2.77 26.71 -4.65
CA ASN A 17 3.60 27.89 -4.83
C ASN A 17 4.76 27.66 -5.80
N ASP A 18 5.38 26.48 -5.77
CA ASP A 18 6.58 26.19 -6.55
C ASP A 18 6.28 25.46 -7.86
N LEU A 19 5.25 24.59 -7.87
CA LEU A 19 4.91 23.75 -9.01
C LEU A 19 3.66 24.21 -9.76
N HIS A 20 2.91 25.20 -9.23
CA HIS A 20 1.63 25.65 -9.77
C HIS A 20 0.62 24.51 -9.96
N MET A 21 0.54 23.66 -8.95
CA MET A 21 -0.37 22.51 -8.87
C MET A 21 -1.17 22.56 -7.58
N SER A 22 -2.39 22.08 -7.63
CA SER A 22 -3.26 21.96 -6.45
C SER A 22 -3.61 20.52 -6.17
N TRP A 23 -3.55 20.13 -4.91
CA TRP A 23 -4.19 18.92 -4.43
C TRP A 23 -5.70 19.10 -4.45
N VAL A 24 -6.41 18.16 -5.09
CA VAL A 24 -7.86 18.22 -5.27
C VAL A 24 -8.47 16.92 -4.81
N GLY A 25 -8.68 16.82 -3.50
CA GLY A 25 -9.28 15.66 -2.89
C GLY A 25 -8.30 14.50 -2.62
N MET A 26 -8.70 13.69 -1.65
CA MET A 26 -8.02 12.45 -1.24
C MET A 26 -9.02 11.32 -1.30
N TYR A 27 -8.69 10.24 -1.97
CA TYR A 27 -9.63 9.14 -2.22
C TYR A 27 -10.07 8.41 -0.95
N GLY A 28 -9.17 8.24 0.01
CA GLY A 28 -9.45 7.60 1.30
C GLY A 28 -8.64 6.35 1.58
N PHE A 29 -8.02 5.74 0.58
CA PHE A 29 -7.12 4.61 0.77
C PHE A 29 -5.66 5.05 0.91
N ASN A 30 -4.89 4.18 1.57
CA ASN A 30 -3.47 4.36 1.83
C ASN A 30 -2.70 3.18 1.22
N ASP A 31 -1.99 3.41 0.13
CA ASP A 31 -1.20 2.39 -0.57
C ASP A 31 0.22 2.32 0.00
N THR A 32 0.33 1.94 1.28
CA THR A 32 1.61 1.84 1.98
C THR A 32 2.19 0.42 1.93
N PHE A 33 3.44 0.29 2.37
CA PHE A 33 4.01 -1.03 2.60
C PHE A 33 3.37 -1.73 3.80
N GLY A 34 3.24 -3.05 3.68
CA GLY A 34 2.83 -3.93 4.76
C GLY A 34 3.73 -5.16 4.83
N ILE A 35 3.77 -5.81 5.96
CA ILE A 35 4.47 -7.09 6.13
C ILE A 35 3.45 -8.18 6.37
N VAL A 36 3.51 -9.20 5.54
CA VAL A 36 2.70 -10.41 5.70
C VAL A 36 3.56 -11.61 6.03
N VAL A 37 2.95 -12.52 6.76
CA VAL A 37 3.55 -13.80 7.16
C VAL A 37 2.61 -14.92 6.75
N ARG A 38 3.13 -16.06 6.27
CA ARG A 38 2.30 -17.24 6.03
C ARG A 38 1.44 -17.52 7.25
N ARG A 39 0.15 -17.82 7.05
CA ARG A 39 -0.80 -18.01 8.15
C ARG A 39 -0.33 -19.05 9.15
N GLU A 40 0.17 -20.19 8.68
CA GLU A 40 0.68 -21.25 9.55
C GLU A 40 1.86 -20.82 10.43
N VAL A 41 2.71 -19.91 9.92
CA VAL A 41 3.85 -19.35 10.68
C VAL A 41 3.33 -18.33 11.69
N ALA A 42 2.39 -17.46 11.29
CA ALA A 42 1.75 -16.50 12.19
C ALA A 42 1.06 -17.22 13.36
N ASP A 43 0.31 -18.28 13.08
CA ASP A 43 -0.39 -19.07 14.09
C ASP A 43 0.60 -19.83 15.01
N ARG A 44 1.65 -20.43 14.43
CA ARG A 44 2.68 -21.18 15.18
C ARG A 44 3.35 -20.31 16.25
N TYR A 45 3.69 -19.07 15.91
CA TYR A 45 4.43 -18.16 16.79
C TYR A 45 3.54 -17.10 17.46
N GLY A 46 2.23 -17.06 17.14
CA GLY A 46 1.28 -16.09 17.68
C GLY A 46 1.57 -14.66 17.23
N LEU A 47 1.99 -14.49 15.96
CA LEU A 47 2.41 -13.20 15.42
C LEU A 47 1.20 -12.33 15.07
N ARG A 48 1.21 -11.07 15.53
CA ARG A 48 0.19 -10.06 15.23
C ARG A 48 0.76 -8.71 14.85
N SER A 49 2.00 -8.42 15.27
CA SER A 49 2.66 -7.14 15.02
C SER A 49 4.10 -7.35 14.54
N TYR A 50 4.73 -6.28 14.05
CA TYR A 50 6.15 -6.33 13.68
C TYR A 50 7.05 -6.56 14.91
N SER A 51 6.67 -6.06 16.09
CA SER A 51 7.40 -6.37 17.32
C SER A 51 7.29 -7.85 17.72
N ASP A 52 6.17 -8.54 17.37
CA ASP A 52 6.09 -9.99 17.55
C ASP A 52 7.03 -10.72 16.59
N LEU A 53 7.03 -10.31 15.32
CA LEU A 53 7.91 -10.86 14.28
C LEU A 53 9.38 -10.74 14.66
N ALA A 54 9.79 -9.62 15.24
CA ALA A 54 11.15 -9.37 15.66
C ALA A 54 11.71 -10.46 16.59
N ARG A 55 10.88 -11.03 17.48
CA ARG A 55 11.29 -12.09 18.42
C ARG A 55 11.69 -13.40 17.77
N VAL A 56 11.22 -13.67 16.57
CA VAL A 56 11.44 -14.94 15.86
C VAL A 56 12.09 -14.79 14.49
N SER A 57 12.36 -13.55 14.05
CA SER A 57 12.86 -13.23 12.71
C SER A 57 14.10 -14.04 12.32
N SER A 58 14.99 -14.33 13.27
CA SER A 58 16.22 -15.12 13.04
C SER A 58 15.98 -16.57 12.62
N GLN A 59 14.74 -17.07 12.70
CA GLN A 59 14.34 -18.39 12.29
C GLN A 59 13.56 -18.39 10.97
N LEU A 60 13.24 -17.21 10.42
CA LEU A 60 12.35 -17.04 9.29
C LEU A 60 13.10 -16.47 8.08
N SER A 61 12.60 -16.78 6.88
CA SER A 61 13.04 -16.21 5.61
C SER A 61 12.17 -15.02 5.22
N PHE A 62 12.81 -14.00 4.66
CA PHE A 62 12.16 -12.76 4.21
C PHE A 62 12.28 -12.59 2.70
N GLY A 63 11.18 -12.35 2.01
CA GLY A 63 11.14 -12.08 0.58
C GLY A 63 10.68 -10.66 0.27
N ALA A 64 11.29 -10.05 -0.75
CA ALA A 64 10.92 -8.74 -1.27
C ALA A 64 11.40 -8.59 -2.71
N GLU A 65 10.92 -7.55 -3.37
CA GLU A 65 11.48 -7.07 -4.62
C GLU A 65 12.85 -6.41 -4.40
N TYR A 66 13.70 -6.45 -5.43
CA TYR A 66 15.04 -5.88 -5.40
C TYR A 66 15.06 -4.43 -4.86
N ASP A 67 14.12 -3.60 -5.33
CA ASP A 67 14.06 -2.19 -4.93
C ASP A 67 13.86 -2.02 -3.43
N PHE A 68 13.09 -2.90 -2.76
CA PHE A 68 12.91 -2.82 -1.31
C PHE A 68 14.20 -3.12 -0.54
N PHE A 69 15.07 -3.97 -1.07
CA PHE A 69 16.38 -4.22 -0.47
C PHE A 69 17.35 -3.06 -0.62
N GLU A 70 17.25 -2.29 -1.73
CA GLU A 70 18.17 -1.18 -2.06
C GLU A 70 17.72 0.16 -1.49
N ARG A 71 16.44 0.34 -1.18
CA ARG A 71 15.91 1.61 -0.66
C ARG A 71 16.50 1.94 0.71
N ALA A 72 16.78 3.23 0.93
CA ALA A 72 17.24 3.74 2.22
C ALA A 72 16.19 3.57 3.35
N ASP A 73 14.89 3.56 2.99
CA ASP A 73 13.73 3.35 3.85
C ASP A 73 13.14 1.93 3.74
N GLY A 74 13.88 1.00 3.12
CA GLY A 74 13.45 -0.37 2.86
C GLY A 74 13.92 -1.38 3.92
N TYR A 75 14.30 -2.57 3.46
CA TYR A 75 14.60 -3.73 4.30
C TYR A 75 15.56 -3.45 5.46
N ARG A 76 16.70 -2.78 5.18
CA ARG A 76 17.70 -2.54 6.21
C ARG A 76 17.16 -1.62 7.31
N ALA A 77 16.54 -0.50 6.92
CA ALA A 77 15.95 0.43 7.86
C ALA A 77 14.82 -0.22 8.67
N PHE A 78 13.99 -1.06 8.03
CA PHE A 78 12.95 -1.84 8.70
C PHE A 78 13.53 -2.80 9.75
N CYS A 79 14.56 -3.56 9.37
CA CYS A 79 15.25 -4.47 10.31
C CYS A 79 15.86 -3.70 11.49
N ASP A 80 16.51 -2.58 11.25
CA ASP A 80 17.13 -1.76 12.30
C ASP A 80 16.07 -1.18 13.25
N ALA A 81 14.94 -0.68 12.72
CA ALA A 81 13.88 -0.08 13.52
C ALA A 81 13.23 -1.06 14.50
N TYR A 82 13.10 -2.32 14.12
CA TYR A 82 12.49 -3.36 14.93
C TYR A 82 13.50 -4.31 15.60
N GLY A 83 14.78 -4.19 15.30
CA GLY A 83 15.83 -5.08 15.81
C GLY A 83 15.72 -6.49 15.24
N MET A 84 15.37 -6.61 13.95
CA MET A 84 15.22 -7.89 13.27
C MET A 84 16.50 -8.35 12.59
N SER A 85 16.62 -9.68 12.44
CA SER A 85 17.66 -10.31 11.65
C SER A 85 17.11 -11.60 11.09
N PHE A 86 16.71 -11.62 9.82
CA PHE A 86 16.16 -12.80 9.18
C PHE A 86 17.23 -13.84 8.87
N ALA A 87 16.84 -15.14 8.86
CA ALA A 87 17.74 -16.26 8.59
C ALA A 87 18.33 -16.18 7.17
N ASN A 88 17.51 -15.79 6.21
CA ASN A 88 17.90 -15.52 4.83
C ASN A 88 16.91 -14.54 4.18
N THR A 89 17.35 -13.93 3.08
CA THR A 89 16.54 -13.06 2.23
C THR A 89 16.42 -13.63 0.83
N ILE A 90 15.29 -13.39 0.18
CA ILE A 90 14.97 -13.86 -1.15
C ILE A 90 14.51 -12.66 -1.96
N ASP A 91 15.22 -12.40 -3.05
CA ASP A 91 14.85 -11.39 -4.04
C ASP A 91 13.92 -12.03 -5.07
N LEU A 92 12.77 -11.44 -5.31
CA LEU A 92 11.72 -11.95 -6.18
C LEU A 92 11.10 -10.84 -7.00
N ASP A 93 10.71 -11.18 -8.22
CA ASP A 93 9.85 -10.33 -9.03
C ASP A 93 8.46 -10.20 -8.37
N ILE A 94 7.86 -9.01 -8.46
CA ILE A 94 6.56 -8.68 -7.87
C ILE A 94 5.46 -9.67 -8.30
N GLY A 95 5.49 -10.15 -9.54
CA GLY A 95 4.52 -11.12 -10.07
C GLY A 95 4.64 -12.52 -9.49
N LEU A 96 5.77 -12.86 -8.86
CA LEU A 96 6.05 -14.22 -8.36
C LEU A 96 5.94 -14.33 -6.83
N LYS A 97 5.91 -13.22 -6.10
CA LYS A 97 6.03 -13.22 -4.64
C LYS A 97 4.91 -13.98 -3.93
N TYR A 98 3.66 -13.85 -4.38
CA TYR A 98 2.52 -14.53 -3.76
C TYR A 98 2.54 -16.05 -3.99
N GLN A 99 2.95 -16.47 -5.19
CA GLN A 99 3.15 -17.89 -5.47
C GLN A 99 4.27 -18.47 -4.60
N ALA A 100 5.41 -17.79 -4.50
CA ALA A 100 6.54 -18.24 -3.69
C ALA A 100 6.18 -18.31 -2.19
N LEU A 101 5.35 -17.37 -1.69
CA LEU A 101 4.83 -17.44 -0.32
C LEU A 101 3.92 -18.67 -0.13
N ALA A 102 3.00 -18.92 -1.05
CA ALA A 102 2.07 -20.05 -1.00
C ALA A 102 2.79 -21.41 -1.08
N GLU A 103 3.88 -21.50 -1.86
CA GLU A 103 4.72 -22.69 -1.98
C GLU A 103 5.68 -22.88 -0.78
N GLY A 104 5.69 -21.94 0.16
CA GLY A 104 6.57 -22.02 1.35
C GLY A 104 8.04 -21.75 1.06
N GLN A 105 8.35 -21.09 -0.05
CA GLN A 105 9.74 -20.71 -0.38
C GLN A 105 10.25 -19.61 0.55
N MET A 106 9.34 -18.81 1.14
CA MET A 106 9.63 -17.83 2.18
C MET A 106 8.52 -17.82 3.24
N ASP A 107 8.82 -17.26 4.40
CA ASP A 107 7.90 -17.18 5.54
C ASP A 107 7.23 -15.83 5.65
N VAL A 108 7.96 -14.79 5.30
CA VAL A 108 7.59 -13.37 5.46
C VAL A 108 7.85 -12.65 4.15
N MET A 109 6.96 -11.73 3.76
CA MET A 109 7.24 -10.85 2.61
C MET A 109 6.68 -9.44 2.82
N VAL A 110 7.25 -8.48 2.09
CA VAL A 110 6.69 -7.14 1.95
C VAL A 110 5.61 -7.15 0.87
N VAL A 111 4.55 -6.38 1.11
CA VAL A 111 3.41 -6.17 0.21
C VAL A 111 3.04 -4.70 0.17
N PHE A 112 2.22 -4.30 -0.80
CA PHE A 112 1.42 -3.09 -0.68
C PHE A 112 0.07 -3.43 -0.04
N THR A 113 -0.43 -2.53 0.80
CA THR A 113 -1.67 -2.75 1.55
C THR A 113 -2.91 -2.85 0.65
N THR A 114 -2.80 -2.42 -0.60
CA THR A 114 -3.84 -2.51 -1.63
C THR A 114 -3.58 -3.58 -2.70
N ASP A 115 -2.55 -4.45 -2.51
CA ASP A 115 -2.28 -5.56 -3.42
C ASP A 115 -3.52 -6.46 -3.59
N GLY A 116 -3.97 -6.67 -4.82
CA GLY A 116 -5.16 -7.46 -5.11
C GLY A 116 -5.04 -8.91 -4.63
N GLN A 117 -3.88 -9.53 -4.81
CA GLN A 117 -3.64 -10.92 -4.39
C GLN A 117 -3.59 -11.10 -2.86
N LEU A 118 -3.43 -10.01 -2.10
CA LEU A 118 -3.37 -10.07 -0.63
C LEU A 118 -4.63 -10.67 -0.01
N SER A 119 -5.81 -10.33 -0.54
CA SER A 119 -7.10 -10.83 -0.05
C SER A 119 -7.30 -12.34 -0.26
N ALA A 120 -6.67 -12.90 -1.28
CA ALA A 120 -6.74 -14.32 -1.63
C ALA A 120 -5.58 -15.15 -1.04
N ALA A 121 -4.55 -14.50 -0.49
CA ALA A 121 -3.38 -15.18 0.06
C ALA A 121 -3.68 -15.82 1.42
N ASP A 122 -3.16 -17.03 1.64
CA ASP A 122 -3.17 -17.67 2.97
C ASP A 122 -2.07 -17.10 3.86
N ALA A 123 -2.22 -15.81 4.15
CA ALA A 123 -1.26 -15.00 4.87
C ALA A 123 -1.96 -14.15 5.95
N THR A 124 -1.17 -13.67 6.88
CA THR A 124 -1.60 -12.74 7.93
C THR A 124 -0.82 -11.46 7.77
N ILE A 125 -1.51 -10.34 7.54
CA ILE A 125 -0.90 -9.02 7.60
C ILE A 125 -0.64 -8.66 9.07
N LEU A 126 0.57 -8.22 9.37
CA LEU A 126 0.95 -7.81 10.72
C LEU A 126 0.74 -6.31 10.90
N THR A 127 0.46 -5.91 12.13
CA THR A 127 0.33 -4.50 12.50
C THR A 127 1.71 -3.85 12.64
N ASP A 128 1.90 -2.70 12.01
CA ASP A 128 3.04 -1.80 12.24
C ASP A 128 2.84 -1.05 13.56
N ASP A 129 3.25 -1.66 14.66
CA ASP A 129 3.00 -1.16 16.03
C ASP A 129 3.92 -0.02 16.48
N ARG A 130 4.87 0.38 15.61
CA ARG A 130 5.75 1.55 15.83
C ARG A 130 5.62 2.62 14.76
N GLY A 131 4.77 2.40 13.72
CA GLY A 131 4.56 3.35 12.65
C GLY A 131 5.82 3.59 11.81
N PHE A 132 6.50 2.51 11.42
CA PHE A 132 7.73 2.59 10.60
C PHE A 132 7.42 3.02 9.16
N PHE A 133 6.41 2.42 8.55
CA PHE A 133 6.05 2.74 7.17
C PHE A 133 5.29 4.06 7.11
N PRO A 134 5.73 5.01 6.25
CA PRO A 134 5.01 6.25 6.07
C PRO A 134 3.67 6.01 5.38
N SER A 135 2.77 6.98 5.53
CA SER A 135 1.49 6.99 4.82
C SER A 135 1.70 7.36 3.35
N TYR A 136 1.02 6.64 2.46
CA TYR A 136 0.96 6.89 1.02
C TYR A 136 -0.50 7.11 0.59
N LEU A 137 -1.11 8.14 1.16
CA LEU A 137 -2.48 8.53 0.82
C LEU A 137 -2.55 8.97 -0.65
N CYS A 138 -3.56 8.47 -1.35
CA CYS A 138 -3.77 8.75 -2.76
C CYS A 138 -4.77 9.87 -2.98
N GLY A 139 -4.44 10.76 -3.92
CA GLY A 139 -5.29 11.89 -4.27
C GLY A 139 -4.96 12.48 -5.63
N ASN A 140 -5.77 13.43 -6.07
CA ASN A 140 -5.57 14.15 -7.33
C ASN A 140 -4.63 15.33 -7.15
N VAL A 141 -3.64 15.45 -8.03
CA VAL A 141 -2.84 16.66 -8.22
C VAL A 141 -3.13 17.23 -9.61
N VAL A 142 -3.62 18.44 -9.67
CA VAL A 142 -4.06 19.09 -10.92
C VAL A 142 -3.31 20.40 -11.10
N ARG A 143 -2.85 20.67 -12.31
CA ARG A 143 -2.24 21.97 -12.64
C ARG A 143 -3.25 23.09 -12.43
N ASP A 144 -2.81 24.20 -11.83
CA ASP A 144 -3.68 25.34 -11.53
C ASP A 144 -4.34 25.91 -12.78
N GLN A 145 -3.59 26.03 -13.86
CA GLN A 145 -4.13 26.49 -15.15
C GLN A 145 -5.34 25.65 -15.60
N VAL A 146 -5.31 24.33 -15.43
CA VAL A 146 -6.43 23.44 -15.80
C VAL A 146 -7.65 23.72 -14.91
N LEU A 147 -7.44 23.99 -13.62
CA LEU A 147 -8.53 24.33 -12.71
C LEU A 147 -9.12 25.72 -12.97
N GLU A 148 -8.33 26.63 -13.54
CA GLU A 148 -8.80 27.97 -13.97
C GLU A 148 -9.61 27.87 -15.26
N GLU A 149 -9.16 27.05 -16.22
CA GLU A 149 -9.85 26.82 -17.49
C GLU A 149 -11.12 25.96 -17.32
N HIS A 150 -11.11 25.04 -16.31
CA HIS A 150 -12.17 24.07 -16.04
C HIS A 150 -12.53 24.04 -14.55
N PRO A 151 -13.13 25.11 -14.01
CA PRO A 151 -13.41 25.22 -12.57
C PRO A 151 -14.36 24.13 -12.03
N GLU A 152 -15.19 23.53 -12.90
CA GLU A 152 -16.08 22.41 -12.57
C GLU A 152 -15.34 21.13 -12.18
N LEU A 153 -14.09 20.94 -12.64
CA LEU A 153 -13.30 19.74 -12.34
C LEU A 153 -13.11 19.55 -10.84
N ARG A 154 -12.91 20.64 -10.10
CA ARG A 154 -12.74 20.54 -8.64
C ARG A 154 -13.95 19.86 -7.98
N ALA A 155 -15.15 20.27 -8.35
CA ALA A 155 -16.38 19.70 -7.80
C ALA A 155 -16.59 18.23 -8.22
N VAL A 156 -16.13 17.85 -9.41
CA VAL A 156 -16.21 16.46 -9.89
C VAL A 156 -15.21 15.57 -9.15
N LEU A 157 -13.94 15.98 -9.09
CA LEU A 157 -12.87 15.19 -8.47
C LEU A 157 -13.07 15.00 -6.97
N THR A 158 -13.59 16.02 -6.28
CA THR A 158 -13.85 15.94 -4.82
C THR A 158 -15.02 15.00 -4.46
N LYS A 159 -15.83 14.55 -5.41
CA LYS A 159 -16.86 13.53 -5.15
C LYS A 159 -16.27 12.20 -4.68
N LEU A 160 -15.02 11.93 -5.02
CA LEU A 160 -14.32 10.71 -4.61
C LEU A 160 -13.66 10.81 -3.21
N ASN A 161 -13.75 11.97 -2.56
CA ASN A 161 -13.11 12.17 -1.26
C ASN A 161 -13.61 11.18 -0.21
N GLY A 162 -12.67 10.38 0.33
CA GLY A 162 -12.94 9.43 1.39
C GLY A 162 -13.91 8.30 1.00
N THR A 163 -14.13 8.07 -0.31
CA THR A 163 -15.10 7.07 -0.76
C THR A 163 -14.48 5.69 -0.98
N ILE A 164 -13.16 5.61 -1.17
CA ILE A 164 -12.45 4.36 -1.46
C ILE A 164 -11.65 3.97 -0.23
N THR A 165 -11.95 2.84 0.37
CA THR A 165 -11.15 2.26 1.46
C THR A 165 -9.99 1.43 0.92
N ASP A 166 -9.02 1.05 1.78
CA ASP A 166 -7.95 0.12 1.40
C ASP A 166 -8.52 -1.21 0.90
N GLY A 167 -9.58 -1.71 1.55
CA GLY A 167 -10.27 -2.93 1.14
C GLY A 167 -10.98 -2.81 -0.21
N ASP A 168 -11.64 -1.67 -0.48
CA ASP A 168 -12.28 -1.43 -1.78
C ASP A 168 -11.22 -1.43 -2.91
N MET A 169 -10.07 -0.77 -2.67
CA MET A 169 -9.00 -0.72 -3.67
C MET A 169 -8.37 -2.09 -3.88
N ALA A 170 -8.08 -2.83 -2.82
CA ALA A 170 -7.55 -4.20 -2.92
C ALA A 170 -8.50 -5.12 -3.68
N GLN A 171 -9.83 -4.99 -3.46
CA GLN A 171 -10.81 -5.77 -4.19
C GLN A 171 -10.85 -5.41 -5.68
N MET A 172 -10.85 -4.13 -6.02
CA MET A 172 -10.80 -3.68 -7.43
C MET A 172 -9.52 -4.15 -8.12
N ASN A 173 -8.38 -4.08 -7.45
CA ASN A 173 -7.10 -4.58 -7.97
C ASN A 173 -7.16 -6.11 -8.19
N TYR A 174 -7.77 -6.86 -7.26
CA TYR A 174 -7.96 -8.31 -7.42
C TYR A 174 -8.78 -8.66 -8.67
N GLU A 175 -9.86 -7.94 -8.91
CA GLU A 175 -10.72 -8.15 -10.09
C GLU A 175 -9.97 -7.89 -11.41
N VAL A 176 -9.10 -6.88 -11.43
CA VAL A 176 -8.28 -6.57 -12.60
C VAL A 176 -7.13 -7.58 -12.75
N GLU A 177 -6.33 -7.79 -11.71
CA GLU A 177 -5.08 -8.55 -11.77
C GLU A 177 -5.31 -10.07 -11.81
N SER A 178 -6.28 -10.56 -11.03
CA SER A 178 -6.51 -11.99 -10.85
C SER A 178 -7.66 -12.52 -11.69
N GLU A 179 -8.73 -11.75 -11.88
CA GLU A 179 -9.90 -12.14 -12.67
C GLU A 179 -9.79 -11.65 -14.13
N GLY A 180 -8.83 -10.77 -14.44
CA GLY A 180 -8.59 -10.27 -15.79
C GLY A 180 -9.69 -9.33 -16.31
N ARG A 181 -10.44 -8.69 -15.40
CA ARG A 181 -11.46 -7.72 -15.77
C ARG A 181 -10.82 -6.42 -16.29
N PRO A 182 -11.41 -5.76 -17.30
CA PRO A 182 -10.96 -4.46 -17.74
C PRO A 182 -11.05 -3.42 -16.61
N PRO A 183 -9.99 -2.62 -16.32
CA PRO A 183 -10.01 -1.63 -15.23
C PRO A 183 -11.14 -0.61 -15.34
N GLU A 184 -11.49 -0.22 -16.56
CA GLU A 184 -12.58 0.72 -16.83
C GLU A 184 -13.96 0.17 -16.45
N ASP A 185 -14.18 -1.15 -16.56
CA ASP A 185 -15.44 -1.78 -16.18
C ASP A 185 -15.55 -1.88 -14.66
N VAL A 186 -14.46 -2.29 -13.98
CA VAL A 186 -14.39 -2.35 -12.52
C VAL A 186 -14.61 -0.96 -11.91
N ALA A 187 -13.92 0.05 -12.42
CA ALA A 187 -14.07 1.42 -11.95
C ALA A 187 -15.49 1.96 -12.19
N ARG A 188 -16.11 1.64 -13.34
CA ARG A 188 -17.47 2.06 -13.67
C ARG A 188 -18.48 1.45 -12.70
N GLU A 189 -18.40 0.16 -12.44
CA GLU A 189 -19.27 -0.53 -11.50
C GLU A 189 -19.15 0.06 -10.09
N TYR A 190 -17.94 0.26 -9.62
CA TYR A 190 -17.69 0.88 -8.33
C TYR A 190 -18.31 2.28 -8.22
N LEU A 191 -18.13 3.13 -9.24
CA LEU A 191 -18.72 4.47 -9.27
C LEU A 191 -20.25 4.45 -9.30
N GLN A 192 -20.86 3.46 -9.99
CA GLN A 192 -22.32 3.26 -10.01
C GLN A 192 -22.83 2.82 -8.63
N GLU A 193 -22.17 1.86 -7.98
CA GLU A 193 -22.52 1.42 -6.62
C GLU A 193 -22.47 2.54 -5.60
N LYS A 194 -21.49 3.44 -5.73
CA LYS A 194 -21.39 4.64 -4.88
C LYS A 194 -22.34 5.77 -5.30
N GLY A 195 -23.13 5.60 -6.37
CA GLY A 195 -24.06 6.62 -6.87
C GLY A 195 -23.37 7.84 -7.47
N LEU A 196 -22.13 7.71 -7.89
CA LEU A 196 -21.32 8.78 -8.48
C LEU A 196 -21.42 8.80 -10.02
N LEU A 197 -21.85 7.71 -10.61
CA LEU A 197 -22.08 7.54 -12.04
C LEU A 197 -23.49 6.95 -12.26
N SER A 198 -24.19 7.46 -13.27
CA SER A 198 -25.52 6.97 -13.69
C SER A 198 -25.43 5.91 -14.80
#